data_f67441053401a06534535b4485fd8368
#
_entry.id   f67441053401a06534535b4485fd8368
#
_cell.length_a   1.000
_cell.length_b   1.000
_cell.length_c   1.000
_cell.angle_alpha   90.00
_cell.angle_beta   90.00
_cell.angle_gamma   90.00
#
_symmetry.space_group_name_H-M   'P 1'
#
loop_
_entity.id
_entity.type
_entity.pdbx_description
1 polymer ?
#
loop_
_entity_poly.entity_id
_entity_poly.type
_entity_poly.pdbx_seq_one_letter_code
_entity_poly.pdbx_strand_id
1 'polypeptide(L)'
;MVAIIDYDAGNIKSVEKALLHLGEEVMITRDREKILNSDKVILPGVGAFGDAMEKLRSYGLDKVIYEVVEKKIPFLGICLGLQLLFEKSDETPGVKGLGILPGEVLRIPDKEGLKIPHMGWNSIKIKKGARLIKDIPEDSYVYFVHSYYLKAGREEDVTATTEYSALIHASVEHDNVFACQFHPE
;
A
#
# COMPACT_ATOMS: atom_id res chain seq x y z
N MET A 1 -12.93 15.06 -3.50
CA MET A 1 -11.57 15.25 -4.06
C MET A 1 -10.62 14.25 -3.41
N VAL A 2 -9.76 13.59 -4.19
CA VAL A 2 -8.76 12.61 -3.72
C VAL A 2 -7.36 13.24 -3.78
N ALA A 3 -6.63 13.25 -2.67
CA ALA A 3 -5.23 13.67 -2.66
C ALA A 3 -4.31 12.47 -2.89
N ILE A 4 -3.39 12.58 -3.85
CA ILE A 4 -2.28 11.65 -4.04
C ILE A 4 -1.04 12.29 -3.45
N ILE A 5 -0.41 11.63 -2.48
CA ILE A 5 0.81 12.13 -1.84
C ILE A 5 1.98 12.05 -2.81
N ASP A 6 2.59 13.20 -3.09
CA ASP A 6 3.79 13.33 -3.92
C ASP A 6 5.04 13.44 -3.04
N TYR A 7 5.81 12.35 -2.98
CA TYR A 7 7.10 12.31 -2.30
C TYR A 7 8.26 11.96 -3.25
N ASP A 8 8.12 12.34 -4.52
CA ASP A 8 9.08 12.07 -5.62
C ASP A 8 9.29 10.56 -5.88
N ALA A 9 8.29 9.74 -5.56
CA ALA A 9 8.29 8.30 -5.82
C ALA A 9 6.87 7.81 -6.06
N GLY A 10 6.74 6.68 -6.73
CA GLY A 10 5.44 6.08 -7.01
C GLY A 10 5.00 6.22 -8.47
N ASN A 11 4.07 5.36 -8.85
CA ASN A 11 3.42 5.41 -10.16
C ASN A 11 2.25 6.42 -10.15
N ILE A 12 2.56 7.67 -9.71
CA ILE A 12 1.57 8.72 -9.44
C ILE A 12 0.67 8.97 -10.66
N LYS A 13 1.26 8.98 -11.87
CA LYS A 13 0.50 9.29 -13.09
C LYS A 13 -0.49 8.20 -13.49
N SER A 14 -0.20 6.93 -13.22
CA SER A 14 -1.15 5.85 -13.45
C SER A 14 -2.31 5.91 -12.47
N VAL A 15 -2.02 6.14 -11.18
CA VAL A 15 -3.06 6.33 -10.16
C VAL A 15 -3.94 7.54 -10.47
N GLU A 16 -3.35 8.68 -10.84
CA GLU A 16 -4.09 9.87 -11.27
C GLU A 16 -5.04 9.55 -12.44
N LYS A 17 -4.53 8.91 -13.50
CA LYS A 17 -5.33 8.58 -14.68
C LYS A 17 -6.47 7.61 -14.36
N ALA A 18 -6.21 6.61 -13.53
CA ALA A 18 -7.24 5.67 -13.09
C ALA A 18 -8.36 6.37 -12.34
N LEU A 19 -8.04 7.24 -11.39
CA LEU A 19 -9.02 8.01 -10.63
C LEU A 19 -9.81 8.98 -11.52
N LEU A 20 -9.15 9.69 -12.44
CA LEU A 20 -9.81 10.58 -13.40
C LEU A 20 -10.75 9.78 -14.31
N HIS A 21 -10.38 8.57 -14.73
CA HIS A 21 -11.24 7.68 -15.51
C HIS A 21 -12.51 7.28 -14.74
N LEU A 22 -12.40 7.13 -13.43
CA LEU A 22 -13.53 6.87 -12.53
C LEU A 22 -14.37 8.10 -12.23
N GLY A 23 -14.00 9.28 -12.75
CA GLY A 23 -14.72 10.54 -12.54
C GLY A 23 -14.42 11.24 -11.22
N GLU A 24 -13.35 10.84 -10.52
CA GLU A 24 -12.94 11.49 -9.28
C GLU A 24 -12.16 12.78 -9.55
N GLU A 25 -12.36 13.78 -8.70
CA GLU A 25 -11.46 14.95 -8.66
C GLU A 25 -10.17 14.57 -7.95
N VAL A 26 -9.03 14.80 -8.57
CA VAL A 26 -7.71 14.37 -8.11
C VAL A 26 -6.75 15.53 -7.94
N MET A 27 -5.97 15.51 -6.86
CA MET A 27 -4.88 16.46 -6.65
C MET A 27 -3.60 15.69 -6.26
N ILE A 28 -2.53 15.90 -7.02
CA ILE A 28 -1.19 15.45 -6.66
C ILE A 28 -0.56 16.56 -5.81
N THR A 29 -0.17 16.26 -4.57
CA THR A 29 0.31 17.30 -3.67
C THR A 29 1.17 16.74 -2.53
N ARG A 30 2.09 17.58 -2.02
CA ARG A 30 2.81 17.39 -0.74
C ARG A 30 2.45 18.45 0.30
N ASP A 31 1.51 19.33 -0.05
CA ASP A 31 1.04 20.37 0.85
C ASP A 31 0.15 19.77 1.94
N ARG A 32 0.55 19.98 3.20
CA ARG A 32 -0.14 19.44 4.38
C ARG A 32 -1.62 19.85 4.42
N GLU A 33 -1.93 21.14 4.23
CA GLU A 33 -3.30 21.65 4.33
C GLU A 33 -4.21 21.05 3.25
N LYS A 34 -3.68 20.91 2.04
CA LYS A 34 -4.41 20.30 0.93
C LYS A 34 -4.70 18.83 1.20
N ILE A 35 -3.72 18.08 1.73
CA ILE A 35 -3.89 16.67 2.08
C ILE A 35 -4.95 16.52 3.17
N LEU A 36 -4.86 17.31 4.25
CA LEU A 36 -5.78 17.21 5.39
C LEU A 36 -7.20 17.70 5.13
N ASN A 37 -7.40 18.49 4.05
CA ASN A 37 -8.72 18.95 3.62
C ASN A 37 -9.31 18.12 2.46
N SER A 38 -8.66 17.03 2.07
CA SER A 38 -9.19 16.11 1.04
C SER A 38 -10.16 15.07 1.66
N ASP A 39 -11.04 14.52 0.83
CA ASP A 39 -12.00 13.50 1.26
C ASP A 39 -11.35 12.12 1.43
N LYS A 40 -10.30 11.86 0.65
CA LYS A 40 -9.55 10.59 0.62
C LYS A 40 -8.08 10.88 0.31
N VAL A 41 -7.19 10.06 0.83
CA VAL A 41 -5.74 10.18 0.62
C VAL A 41 -5.17 8.88 0.08
N ILE A 42 -4.32 8.95 -0.94
CA ILE A 42 -3.61 7.79 -1.49
C ILE A 42 -2.10 8.00 -1.36
N LEU A 43 -1.43 6.98 -0.86
CA LEU A 43 0.03 6.87 -0.83
C LEU A 43 0.45 5.79 -1.85
N PRO A 44 0.77 6.15 -3.10
CA PRO A 44 1.36 5.21 -4.03
C PRO A 44 2.82 4.98 -3.68
N GLY A 45 3.40 3.89 -4.16
CA GLY A 45 4.83 3.68 -3.94
C GLY A 45 5.44 2.67 -4.89
N VAL A 46 6.62 3.00 -5.39
CA VAL A 46 7.53 2.10 -6.13
C VAL A 46 8.96 2.36 -5.67
N GLY A 47 9.85 1.39 -5.87
CA GLY A 47 11.26 1.48 -5.48
C GLY A 47 11.55 0.88 -4.10
N ALA A 48 12.60 1.33 -3.45
CA ALA A 48 13.12 0.75 -2.20
C ALA A 48 12.46 1.37 -0.95
N PHE A 49 12.20 0.52 0.05
CA PHE A 49 11.56 0.91 1.31
C PHE A 49 12.32 2.03 2.04
N GLY A 50 13.66 1.92 2.15
CA GLY A 50 14.48 2.90 2.85
C GLY A 50 14.46 4.28 2.20
N ASP A 51 14.62 4.31 0.87
CA ASP A 51 14.61 5.57 0.11
C ASP A 51 13.26 6.28 0.20
N ALA A 52 12.17 5.51 0.15
CA ALA A 52 10.83 6.04 0.29
C ALA A 52 10.59 6.63 1.69
N MET A 53 11.02 5.93 2.75
CA MET A 53 10.92 6.45 4.11
C MET A 53 11.77 7.69 4.34
N GLU A 54 12.97 7.76 3.76
CA GLU A 54 13.82 8.94 3.81
C GLU A 54 13.14 10.16 3.16
N LYS A 55 12.57 9.99 1.97
CA LYS A 55 11.84 11.04 1.26
C LYS A 55 10.61 11.51 2.05
N LEU A 56 9.78 10.58 2.54
CA LEU A 56 8.62 10.95 3.36
C LEU A 56 9.02 11.79 4.57
N ARG A 57 10.09 11.42 5.26
CA ARG A 57 10.59 12.15 6.42
C ARG A 57 11.20 13.49 6.04
N SER A 58 11.96 13.56 4.96
CA SER A 58 12.60 14.81 4.50
C SER A 58 11.58 15.89 4.14
N TYR A 59 10.41 15.49 3.65
CA TYR A 59 9.28 16.39 3.37
C TYR A 59 8.31 16.57 4.55
N GLY A 60 8.55 15.87 5.69
CA GLY A 60 7.63 15.87 6.83
C GLY A 60 6.29 15.20 6.57
N LEU A 61 6.18 14.43 5.49
CA LEU A 61 4.95 13.75 5.07
C LEU A 61 4.59 12.57 5.98
N ASP A 62 5.56 11.98 6.66
CA ASP A 62 5.32 10.98 7.71
C ASP A 62 4.38 11.53 8.80
N LYS A 63 4.61 12.75 9.26
CA LYS A 63 3.75 13.43 10.25
C LYS A 63 2.36 13.74 9.69
N VAL A 64 2.29 14.16 8.42
CA VAL A 64 1.01 14.42 7.75
C VAL A 64 0.18 13.14 7.63
N ILE A 65 0.81 12.00 7.32
CA ILE A 65 0.13 10.71 7.25
C ILE A 65 -0.44 10.31 8.62
N TYR A 66 0.32 10.51 9.71
CA TYR A 66 -0.23 10.27 11.07
C TYR A 66 -1.47 11.13 11.34
N GLU A 67 -1.45 12.41 10.96
CA GLU A 67 -2.61 13.29 11.12
C GLU A 67 -3.82 12.85 10.27
N VAL A 68 -3.59 12.37 9.03
CA VAL A 68 -4.63 11.80 8.17
C VAL A 68 -5.31 10.62 8.85
N VAL A 69 -4.51 9.71 9.42
CA VAL A 69 -5.03 8.51 10.11
C VAL A 69 -5.79 8.92 11.39
N GLU A 70 -5.25 9.82 12.19
CA GLU A 70 -5.89 10.31 13.42
C GLU A 70 -7.23 11.01 13.15
N LYS A 71 -7.27 11.82 12.09
CA LYS A 71 -8.49 12.52 11.64
C LYS A 71 -9.51 11.61 10.97
N LYS A 72 -9.23 10.32 10.85
CA LYS A 72 -10.11 9.32 10.21
C LYS A 72 -10.42 9.62 8.74
N ILE A 73 -9.54 10.34 8.05
CA ILE A 73 -9.63 10.51 6.60
C ILE A 73 -9.31 9.15 5.95
N PRO A 74 -10.14 8.62 5.04
CA PRO A 74 -9.87 7.38 4.33
C PRO A 74 -8.51 7.42 3.64
N PHE A 75 -7.66 6.44 3.95
CA PHE A 75 -6.29 6.36 3.48
C PHE A 75 -6.03 5.04 2.76
N LEU A 76 -5.43 5.09 1.57
CA LEU A 76 -5.08 3.91 0.78
C LEU A 76 -3.57 3.87 0.46
N GLY A 77 -2.87 2.83 0.95
CA GLY A 77 -1.51 2.51 0.54
C GLY A 77 -1.48 1.53 -0.64
N ILE A 78 -0.74 1.84 -1.71
CA ILE A 78 -0.63 0.96 -2.89
C ILE A 78 0.81 0.48 -3.05
N CYS A 79 1.01 -0.83 -3.18
CA CYS A 79 2.27 -1.53 -3.39
C CYS A 79 3.30 -1.17 -2.30
N LEU A 80 4.38 -0.43 -2.60
CA LEU A 80 5.30 0.05 -1.59
C LEU A 80 4.58 0.91 -0.54
N GLY A 81 3.55 1.68 -0.92
CA GLY A 81 2.72 2.44 0.00
C GLY A 81 2.04 1.58 1.07
N LEU A 82 1.65 0.33 0.75
CA LEU A 82 1.23 -0.64 1.75
C LEU A 82 2.38 -0.96 2.71
N GLN A 83 3.56 -1.28 2.18
CA GLN A 83 4.70 -1.72 2.98
C GLN A 83 5.16 -0.65 3.98
N LEU A 84 5.15 0.62 3.57
CA LEU A 84 5.55 1.76 4.41
C LEU A 84 4.70 1.95 5.66
N LEU A 85 3.46 1.43 5.70
CA LEU A 85 2.57 1.52 6.86
C LEU A 85 3.03 0.67 8.04
N PHE A 86 3.88 -0.32 7.81
CA PHE A 86 4.33 -1.28 8.80
C PHE A 86 5.62 -0.86 9.51
N GLU A 87 6.10 -1.68 10.45
CA GLU A 87 7.16 -1.28 11.39
C GLU A 87 8.56 -1.31 10.76
N LYS A 88 8.83 -2.29 9.87
CA LYS A 88 10.16 -2.52 9.28
C LYS A 88 10.09 -3.36 8.01
N SER A 89 11.21 -3.40 7.29
CA SER A 89 11.39 -4.23 6.10
C SER A 89 12.79 -4.86 6.05
N ASP A 90 12.86 -6.11 5.62
CA ASP A 90 14.12 -6.82 5.33
C ASP A 90 14.89 -6.17 4.18
N GLU A 91 14.21 -5.38 3.32
CA GLU A 91 14.86 -4.69 2.21
C GLU A 91 15.89 -3.67 2.69
N THR A 92 15.61 -3.00 3.82
CA THR A 92 16.51 -1.99 4.38
C THR A 92 16.60 -2.16 5.89
N PRO A 93 17.42 -3.11 6.38
CA PRO A 93 17.58 -3.35 7.81
C PRO A 93 17.95 -2.08 8.57
N GLY A 94 17.28 -1.85 9.70
CA GLY A 94 17.50 -0.68 10.55
C GLY A 94 16.65 0.54 10.21
N VAL A 95 16.02 0.60 9.04
CA VAL A 95 15.05 1.65 8.72
C VAL A 95 13.67 1.27 9.25
N LYS A 96 13.11 2.16 10.08
CA LYS A 96 11.73 2.00 10.58
C LYS A 96 10.74 2.52 9.55
N GLY A 97 9.64 1.81 9.36
CA GLY A 97 8.48 2.30 8.62
C GLY A 97 7.65 3.31 9.41
N LEU A 98 6.44 3.56 8.97
CA LEU A 98 5.50 4.44 9.67
C LEU A 98 4.95 3.80 10.95
N GLY A 99 4.91 2.47 11.07
CA GLY A 99 4.42 1.77 12.26
C GLY A 99 2.95 2.06 12.59
N ILE A 100 2.15 2.44 11.59
CA ILE A 100 0.70 2.67 11.74
C ILE A 100 -0.01 1.35 11.99
N LEU A 101 0.43 0.29 11.32
CA LEU A 101 -0.05 -1.07 11.50
C LEU A 101 1.10 -1.97 12.01
N PRO A 102 0.83 -2.90 12.93
CA PRO A 102 1.84 -3.84 13.40
C PRO A 102 2.14 -4.89 12.34
N GLY A 103 3.41 -5.26 12.22
CA GLY A 103 3.88 -6.27 11.28
C GLY A 103 5.17 -5.87 10.59
N GLU A 104 5.63 -6.73 9.72
CA GLU A 104 6.91 -6.59 9.04
C GLU A 104 6.81 -6.96 7.56
N VAL A 105 7.72 -6.42 6.78
CA VAL A 105 7.86 -6.72 5.36
C VAL A 105 9.08 -7.60 5.17
N LEU A 106 8.86 -8.81 4.65
CA LEU A 106 9.87 -9.85 4.50
C LEU A 106 10.23 -10.05 3.03
N ARG A 107 11.45 -10.51 2.77
CA ARG A 107 11.82 -10.95 1.42
C ARG A 107 11.05 -12.23 1.07
N ILE A 108 10.51 -12.30 -0.14
CA ILE A 108 9.87 -13.53 -0.65
C ILE A 108 10.94 -14.63 -0.69
N PRO A 109 10.70 -15.80 -0.06
CA PRO A 109 11.68 -16.88 -0.05
C PRO A 109 11.89 -17.47 -1.44
N ASP A 110 13.13 -17.84 -1.75
CA ASP A 110 13.46 -18.52 -3.00
C ASP A 110 12.80 -19.92 -3.01
N LYS A 111 12.19 -20.28 -4.13
CA LYS A 111 11.56 -21.58 -4.36
C LYS A 111 11.84 -22.05 -5.78
N GLU A 112 12.23 -23.31 -5.92
CA GLU A 112 12.50 -23.91 -7.23
C GLU A 112 11.29 -23.72 -8.17
N GLY A 113 11.55 -23.27 -9.39
CA GLY A 113 10.53 -23.01 -10.41
C GLY A 113 9.82 -21.66 -10.31
N LEU A 114 10.04 -20.87 -9.25
CA LEU A 114 9.51 -19.52 -9.11
C LEU A 114 10.61 -18.46 -9.20
N LYS A 115 10.31 -17.36 -9.89
CA LYS A 115 11.23 -16.22 -10.03
C LYS A 115 10.87 -15.12 -9.01
N ILE A 116 11.87 -14.49 -8.44
CA ILE A 116 11.74 -13.26 -7.66
C ILE A 116 12.26 -12.11 -8.51
N PRO A 117 11.48 -11.02 -8.69
CA PRO A 117 10.22 -10.67 -8.02
C PRO A 117 9.01 -11.53 -8.45
N HIS A 118 8.00 -11.61 -7.59
CA HIS A 118 6.64 -11.98 -7.95
C HIS A 118 6.11 -10.95 -8.93
N MET A 119 6.06 -11.28 -10.21
CA MET A 119 5.70 -10.36 -11.28
C MET A 119 4.67 -11.00 -12.19
N GLY A 120 3.51 -10.37 -12.32
CA GLY A 120 2.43 -10.82 -13.17
C GLY A 120 1.08 -10.90 -12.47
N TRP A 121 0.13 -11.50 -13.16
CA TRP A 121 -1.24 -11.69 -12.67
C TRP A 121 -1.32 -12.92 -11.76
N ASN A 122 -1.90 -12.73 -10.59
CA ASN A 122 -2.18 -13.83 -9.66
C ASN A 122 -3.54 -13.61 -9.00
N SER A 123 -4.21 -14.71 -8.64
CA SER A 123 -5.52 -14.65 -8.01
C SER A 123 -5.42 -14.32 -6.53
N ILE A 124 -6.43 -13.64 -6.01
CA ILE A 124 -6.54 -13.32 -4.59
C ILE A 124 -7.70 -14.09 -3.94
N LYS A 125 -7.46 -14.54 -2.71
CA LYS A 125 -8.47 -15.08 -1.82
C LYS A 125 -8.98 -13.96 -0.92
N ILE A 126 -10.27 -13.67 -0.97
CA ILE A 126 -10.88 -12.53 -0.30
C ILE A 126 -11.55 -12.97 1.00
N LYS A 127 -11.20 -12.32 2.11
CA LYS A 127 -11.85 -12.57 3.40
C LYS A 127 -13.25 -11.97 3.41
N LYS A 128 -14.21 -12.72 3.92
CA LYS A 128 -15.58 -12.23 4.10
C LYS A 128 -15.60 -10.95 4.95
N GLY A 129 -16.25 -9.90 4.44
CA GLY A 129 -16.37 -8.61 5.11
C GLY A 129 -15.29 -7.59 4.72
N ALA A 130 -14.40 -7.91 3.78
CA ALA A 130 -13.47 -6.96 3.19
C ALA A 130 -14.24 -5.77 2.57
N ARG A 131 -13.90 -4.54 2.94
CA ARG A 131 -14.58 -3.33 2.49
C ARG A 131 -14.00 -2.77 1.19
N LEU A 132 -12.67 -2.73 1.09
CA LEU A 132 -11.96 -2.19 -0.08
C LEU A 132 -12.30 -2.96 -1.36
N ILE A 133 -12.44 -4.28 -1.25
CA ILE A 133 -12.61 -5.20 -2.37
C ILE A 133 -13.93 -5.99 -2.29
N LYS A 134 -14.95 -5.41 -1.63
CA LYS A 134 -16.23 -6.08 -1.33
C LYS A 134 -16.99 -6.60 -2.54
N ASP A 135 -16.85 -5.90 -3.69
CA ASP A 135 -17.58 -6.22 -4.91
C ASP A 135 -16.71 -6.98 -5.94
N ILE A 136 -15.50 -7.38 -5.53
CA ILE A 136 -14.59 -8.15 -6.37
C ILE A 136 -14.90 -9.64 -6.21
N PRO A 137 -15.09 -10.39 -7.31
CA PRO A 137 -15.30 -11.84 -7.23
C PRO A 137 -14.12 -12.58 -6.62
N GLU A 138 -14.42 -13.66 -5.90
CA GLU A 138 -13.38 -14.56 -5.38
C GLU A 138 -12.52 -15.08 -6.53
N ASP A 139 -11.22 -15.29 -6.27
CA ASP A 139 -10.24 -15.71 -7.28
C ASP A 139 -10.01 -14.73 -8.44
N SER A 140 -10.41 -13.47 -8.28
CA SER A 140 -10.06 -12.43 -9.25
C SER A 140 -8.55 -12.27 -9.37
N TYR A 141 -8.08 -12.07 -10.61
CA TYR A 141 -6.66 -11.85 -10.89
C TYR A 141 -6.33 -10.36 -10.79
N VAL A 142 -5.25 -10.07 -10.07
CA VAL A 142 -4.68 -8.72 -9.91
C VAL A 142 -3.20 -8.74 -10.24
N TYR A 143 -2.62 -7.59 -10.59
CA TYR A 143 -1.23 -7.51 -11.00
C TYR A 143 -0.30 -7.25 -9.83
N PHE A 144 0.73 -8.09 -9.69
CA PHE A 144 1.78 -7.99 -8.70
C PHE A 144 3.13 -7.69 -9.36
N VAL A 145 3.96 -6.91 -8.68
CA VAL A 145 5.38 -6.72 -9.00
C VAL A 145 6.14 -6.34 -7.73
N HIS A 146 6.61 -7.34 -6.97
CA HIS A 146 7.30 -7.11 -5.71
C HIS A 146 8.23 -8.26 -5.34
N SER A 147 9.33 -7.95 -4.66
CA SER A 147 10.29 -8.92 -4.09
C SER A 147 10.13 -9.09 -2.58
N TYR A 148 9.41 -8.16 -1.94
CA TYR A 148 9.13 -8.15 -0.51
C TYR A 148 7.64 -8.15 -0.30
N TYR A 149 7.17 -8.81 0.76
CA TYR A 149 5.76 -8.99 1.04
C TYR A 149 5.44 -8.74 2.51
N LEU A 150 4.21 -8.32 2.76
CA LEU A 150 3.71 -8.09 4.08
C LEU A 150 3.44 -9.40 4.84
N LYS A 151 3.91 -9.45 6.09
CA LYS A 151 3.44 -10.33 7.15
C LYS A 151 2.81 -9.47 8.24
N ALA A 152 1.48 -9.29 8.18
CA ALA A 152 0.75 -8.49 9.16
C ALA A 152 0.84 -9.09 10.56
N GLY A 153 1.00 -8.23 11.56
CA GLY A 153 1.05 -8.63 12.97
C GLY A 153 -0.33 -8.96 13.55
N ARG A 154 -1.41 -8.47 12.90
CA ARG A 154 -2.80 -8.80 13.24
C ARG A 154 -3.47 -9.47 12.05
N GLU A 155 -3.87 -10.72 12.22
CA GLU A 155 -4.52 -11.50 11.17
C GLU A 155 -5.93 -10.99 10.84
N GLU A 156 -6.60 -10.38 11.80
CA GLU A 156 -7.90 -9.74 11.59
C GLU A 156 -7.88 -8.59 10.59
N ASP A 157 -6.75 -7.89 10.47
CA ASP A 157 -6.59 -6.79 9.50
C ASP A 157 -6.40 -7.29 8.06
N VAL A 158 -6.03 -8.56 7.86
CA VAL A 158 -5.80 -9.13 6.53
C VAL A 158 -7.14 -9.37 5.84
N THR A 159 -7.33 -8.80 4.66
CA THR A 159 -8.57 -8.87 3.89
C THR A 159 -8.45 -9.62 2.58
N ALA A 160 -7.24 -9.79 2.05
CA ALA A 160 -6.97 -10.70 0.95
C ALA A 160 -5.57 -11.32 1.06
N THR A 161 -5.45 -12.54 0.52
CA THR A 161 -4.19 -13.26 0.43
C THR A 161 -3.97 -13.81 -0.97
N THR A 162 -2.71 -14.07 -1.31
CA THR A 162 -2.32 -14.83 -2.50
C THR A 162 -1.14 -15.73 -2.16
N GLU A 163 -0.97 -16.82 -2.90
CA GLU A 163 0.16 -17.71 -2.73
C GLU A 163 1.22 -17.48 -3.82
N TYR A 164 2.45 -17.22 -3.39
CA TYR A 164 3.61 -17.17 -4.27
C TYR A 164 4.88 -17.43 -3.46
N SER A 165 5.37 -18.66 -3.46
CA SER A 165 6.48 -19.11 -2.60
C SER A 165 6.20 -19.01 -1.09
N ALA A 166 5.38 -18.08 -0.67
CA ALA A 166 4.84 -17.87 0.67
C ALA A 166 3.37 -17.46 0.58
N LEU A 167 2.67 -17.52 1.70
CA LEU A 167 1.35 -16.89 1.83
C LEU A 167 1.56 -15.38 1.98
N ILE A 168 1.14 -14.64 0.97
CA ILE A 168 1.28 -13.18 0.91
C ILE A 168 0.00 -12.52 1.39
N HIS A 169 0.09 -11.63 2.36
CA HIS A 169 -1.01 -10.76 2.78
C HIS A 169 -1.17 -9.64 1.73
N ALA A 170 -2.06 -9.88 0.76
CA ALA A 170 -2.19 -9.04 -0.43
C ALA A 170 -2.99 -7.76 -0.20
N SER A 171 -3.85 -7.73 0.83
CA SER A 171 -4.61 -6.54 1.22
C SER A 171 -4.87 -6.54 2.72
N VAL A 172 -4.91 -5.35 3.31
CA VAL A 172 -5.22 -5.13 4.72
C VAL A 172 -6.15 -3.95 4.90
N GLU A 173 -6.92 -3.99 5.99
CA GLU A 173 -7.81 -2.91 6.42
C GLU A 173 -7.80 -2.77 7.93
N HIS A 174 -7.67 -1.53 8.41
CA HIS A 174 -7.87 -1.21 9.82
C HIS A 174 -8.47 0.19 9.94
N ASP A 175 -9.64 0.31 10.55
CA ASP A 175 -10.37 1.59 10.69
C ASP A 175 -10.54 2.30 9.32
N ASN A 176 -9.87 3.44 9.14
CA ASN A 176 -9.85 4.25 7.93
C ASN A 176 -8.62 3.98 7.05
N VAL A 177 -7.75 3.05 7.44
CA VAL A 177 -6.55 2.69 6.69
C VAL A 177 -6.81 1.44 5.87
N PHE A 178 -6.57 1.54 4.59
CA PHE A 178 -6.67 0.46 3.60
C PHE A 178 -5.34 0.34 2.87
N ALA A 179 -4.96 -0.87 2.48
CA ALA A 179 -3.78 -1.02 1.65
C ALA A 179 -3.80 -2.31 0.83
N CYS A 180 -3.15 -2.28 -0.35
CA CYS A 180 -2.98 -3.45 -1.21
C CYS A 180 -1.56 -3.53 -1.77
N GLN A 181 -1.05 -4.77 -1.91
CA GLN A 181 0.26 -5.05 -2.50
C GLN A 181 0.22 -5.01 -4.02
N PHE A 182 -0.91 -5.37 -4.60
CA PHE A 182 -1.14 -5.31 -6.04
C PHE A 182 -1.38 -3.88 -6.52
N HIS A 183 -1.30 -3.69 -7.83
CA HIS A 183 -1.56 -2.43 -8.51
C HIS A 183 -2.98 -2.42 -9.06
N PRO A 184 -3.92 -1.65 -8.47
CA PRO A 184 -5.31 -1.57 -8.93
C PRO A 184 -5.50 -0.59 -10.10
N GLU A 185 -4.53 0.28 -10.36
CA GLU A 185 -4.54 1.32 -11.39
C GLU A 185 -4.33 0.84 -12.82
#